data_bce03972e7918dc2f38cbdb5d2f6af5a
#
_entry.id   bce03972e7918dc2f38cbdb5d2f6af5a
#
_cell.length_a   1.000
_cell.length_b   1.000
_cell.length_c   1.000
_cell.angle_alpha   90.00
_cell.angle_beta   90.00
_cell.angle_gamma   90.00
#
_symmetry.space_group_name_H-M   'P 1'
#
loop_
_entity.id
_entity.type
_entity.pdbx_description
1 polymer ?
#
loop_
_entity_poly.entity_id
_entity_poly.type
_entity_poly.pdbx_seq_one_letter_code
_entity_poly.pdbx_strand_id
1 'polypeptide(L)'
;MLFSKEIVFKLFEAFSIQRWNDLVRPFDLVEMDKTAEKMFLSFIIGKYEEKSGKTINWITLINNAFFELLRRIALCDMKSPVQRIIRSEYPEEYRKLNHWVFDKYRDIITDSAFRDEFAAYLFNPADPADLTLRVLRAAHKYSAIRELDMIRMVNEPFRLIKIDKCLEADIAEFMDMKGVQLLVTRQQPYYFITEIEKLRFQTRWNQTPRVPATTVLGHSYFVAALVFLMARSLSLPAYRLSNNFFAALFHDLPEAVTRDIISPVKQATDHLPEVVKHIEDEIVAQELLPLMDACYREDVLYFIQQEFENRIRADGTTRCVTSEELNNQYAAPQFYGIDGKLIRAADQIAAFVEADSSIRFGIRSEQLEAGRANILQHYGKGAVVNGFPLDRFFESYR
;
A
#
# COMPACT_ATOMS: atom_id res chain seq x y z
N MET A 1 22.21 -0.73 -2.69
CA MET A 1 21.08 0.08 -2.17
C MET A 1 19.82 -0.75 -2.31
N LEU A 2 18.96 -0.79 -1.30
CA LEU A 2 17.74 -1.60 -1.31
C LEU A 2 16.76 -1.15 -2.42
N PHE A 3 16.61 0.17 -2.60
CA PHE A 3 15.78 0.75 -3.64
C PHE A 3 16.51 0.69 -4.99
N SER A 4 16.07 -0.17 -5.88
CA SER A 4 16.60 -0.35 -7.22
C SER A 4 15.48 -0.43 -8.26
N LYS A 5 15.83 -0.26 -9.53
CA LYS A 5 14.90 -0.42 -10.64
C LYS A 5 14.25 -1.81 -10.65
N GLU A 6 15.05 -2.84 -10.41
CA GLU A 6 14.64 -4.24 -10.46
C GLU A 6 13.54 -4.53 -9.42
N ILE A 7 13.73 -4.09 -8.16
CA ILE A 7 12.71 -4.32 -7.11
C ILE A 7 11.45 -3.50 -7.37
N VAL A 8 11.58 -2.27 -7.87
CA VAL A 8 10.44 -1.38 -8.17
C VAL A 8 9.56 -1.98 -9.28
N PHE A 9 10.17 -2.42 -10.40
CA PHE A 9 9.41 -3.06 -11.48
C PHE A 9 8.87 -4.43 -11.06
N LYS A 10 9.59 -5.14 -10.19
CA LYS A 10 9.09 -6.40 -9.65
C LYS A 10 7.84 -6.21 -8.81
N LEU A 11 7.79 -5.20 -7.96
CA LEU A 11 6.57 -4.84 -7.21
C LEU A 11 5.43 -4.45 -8.17
N PHE A 12 5.73 -3.72 -9.22
CA PHE A 12 4.74 -3.28 -10.21
C PHE A 12 4.03 -4.45 -10.92
N GLU A 13 4.65 -5.63 -11.04
CA GLU A 13 4.01 -6.83 -11.58
C GLU A 13 2.71 -7.22 -10.86
N ALA A 14 2.55 -6.84 -9.56
CA ALA A 14 1.35 -7.15 -8.80
C ALA A 14 0.06 -6.49 -9.36
N PHE A 15 0.16 -5.44 -10.18
CA PHE A 15 -0.97 -4.88 -10.92
C PHE A 15 -1.48 -5.78 -12.05
N SER A 16 -0.67 -6.74 -12.51
CA SER A 16 -1.03 -7.69 -13.57
C SER A 16 -1.52 -9.04 -13.02
N ILE A 17 -1.39 -9.30 -11.71
CA ILE A 17 -1.79 -10.57 -11.11
C ILE A 17 -3.27 -10.52 -10.77
N GLN A 18 -4.07 -11.17 -11.61
CA GLN A 18 -5.51 -11.26 -11.45
C GLN A 18 -5.90 -12.23 -10.33
N ARG A 19 -6.93 -11.87 -9.58
CA ARG A 19 -7.49 -12.66 -8.49
C ARG A 19 -8.88 -13.17 -8.86
N TRP A 20 -9.34 -14.24 -8.21
CA TRP A 20 -10.66 -14.83 -8.47
C TRP A 20 -10.86 -15.23 -9.95
N ASN A 21 -9.81 -15.72 -10.61
CA ASN A 21 -9.81 -16.05 -12.04
C ASN A 21 -10.78 -17.16 -12.45
N ASP A 22 -11.34 -17.89 -11.50
CA ASP A 22 -12.33 -18.94 -11.70
C ASP A 22 -13.79 -18.50 -11.44
N LEU A 23 -13.98 -17.20 -11.15
CA LEU A 23 -15.31 -16.59 -10.97
C LEU A 23 -15.54 -15.46 -11.96
N VAL A 24 -16.80 -15.11 -12.18
CA VAL A 24 -17.17 -13.93 -12.97
C VAL A 24 -16.83 -12.68 -12.17
N ARG A 25 -16.17 -11.72 -12.81
CA ARG A 25 -15.77 -10.44 -12.21
C ARG A 25 -16.26 -9.30 -13.09
N PRO A 26 -17.01 -8.34 -12.54
CA PRO A 26 -17.47 -7.17 -13.29
C PRO A 26 -16.35 -6.15 -13.55
N PHE A 27 -15.20 -6.26 -12.84
CA PHE A 27 -14.01 -5.43 -12.92
C PHE A 27 -12.79 -6.26 -12.51
N ASP A 28 -11.60 -5.72 -12.78
CA ASP A 28 -10.37 -6.40 -12.41
C ASP A 28 -10.16 -6.37 -10.89
N LEU A 29 -9.83 -7.52 -10.33
CA LEU A 29 -9.37 -7.70 -8.97
C LEU A 29 -7.90 -8.14 -9.02
N VAL A 30 -6.99 -7.26 -8.62
CA VAL A 30 -5.55 -7.49 -8.72
C VAL A 30 -4.87 -7.61 -7.36
N GLU A 31 -3.71 -8.25 -7.32
CA GLU A 31 -2.99 -8.51 -6.05
C GLU A 31 -2.49 -7.22 -5.39
N MET A 32 -2.18 -6.17 -6.18
CA MET A 32 -1.79 -4.88 -5.64
C MET A 32 -2.92 -4.24 -4.82
N ASP A 33 -4.14 -4.22 -5.37
CA ASP A 33 -5.33 -3.68 -4.68
C ASP A 33 -5.67 -4.46 -3.42
N LYS A 34 -5.57 -5.79 -3.50
CA LYS A 34 -5.74 -6.68 -2.35
C LYS A 34 -4.77 -6.35 -1.23
N THR A 35 -3.51 -6.11 -1.59
CA THR A 35 -2.47 -5.78 -0.62
C THR A 35 -2.71 -4.40 -0.01
N ALA A 36 -3.13 -3.42 -0.81
CA ALA A 36 -3.52 -2.10 -0.33
C ALA A 36 -4.65 -2.18 0.70
N GLU A 37 -5.77 -2.79 0.34
CA GLU A 37 -6.93 -2.96 1.23
C GLU A 37 -6.57 -3.71 2.52
N LYS A 38 -5.76 -4.78 2.42
CA LYS A 38 -5.24 -5.49 3.58
C LYS A 38 -4.48 -4.57 4.53
N MET A 39 -3.69 -3.61 4.01
CA MET A 39 -2.93 -2.69 4.85
C MET A 39 -3.80 -1.62 5.52
N PHE A 40 -4.81 -1.08 4.84
CA PHE A 40 -5.81 -0.21 5.46
C PHE A 40 -6.55 -0.95 6.59
N LEU A 41 -7.00 -2.18 6.34
CA LEU A 41 -7.63 -3.03 7.36
C LEU A 41 -6.69 -3.34 8.51
N SER A 42 -5.42 -3.66 8.24
CA SER A 42 -4.42 -3.94 9.28
C SER A 42 -4.21 -2.73 10.18
N PHE A 43 -4.16 -1.53 9.60
CA PHE A 43 -4.06 -0.29 10.37
C PHE A 43 -5.27 -0.12 11.30
N ILE A 44 -6.48 -0.24 10.77
CA ILE A 44 -7.71 -0.07 11.55
C ILE A 44 -7.81 -1.11 12.67
N ILE A 45 -7.64 -2.40 12.35
CA ILE A 45 -7.70 -3.48 13.35
C ILE A 45 -6.62 -3.28 14.41
N GLY A 46 -5.39 -2.96 13.99
CA GLY A 46 -4.27 -2.70 14.91
C GLY A 46 -4.54 -1.53 15.85
N LYS A 47 -5.14 -0.43 15.37
CA LYS A 47 -5.49 0.73 16.21
C LYS A 47 -6.54 0.39 17.28
N TYR A 48 -7.50 -0.51 16.98
CA TYR A 48 -8.42 -1.02 18.00
C TYR A 48 -7.72 -1.87 19.06
N GLU A 49 -6.72 -2.67 18.66
CA GLU A 49 -5.93 -3.46 19.60
C GLU A 49 -5.04 -2.55 20.48
N GLU A 50 -4.44 -1.50 19.92
CA GLU A 50 -3.71 -0.47 20.68
C GLU A 50 -4.64 0.28 21.68
N LYS A 51 -5.86 0.63 21.25
CA LYS A 51 -6.87 1.24 22.14
C LYS A 51 -7.23 0.32 23.32
N SER A 52 -7.14 -1.00 23.16
CA SER A 52 -7.34 -1.97 24.24
C SER A 52 -6.11 -2.23 25.11
N GLY A 53 -5.04 -1.45 24.95
CA GLY A 53 -3.81 -1.52 25.74
C GLY A 53 -2.79 -2.54 25.25
N LYS A 54 -2.98 -3.12 24.06
CA LYS A 54 -2.02 -4.05 23.44
C LYS A 54 -1.02 -3.29 22.56
N THR A 55 0.11 -3.91 22.25
CA THR A 55 1.16 -3.32 21.42
C THR A 55 1.23 -3.99 20.06
N ILE A 56 1.25 -3.20 18.99
CA ILE A 56 1.46 -3.65 17.62
C ILE A 56 2.85 -3.24 17.15
N ASN A 57 3.62 -4.19 16.65
CA ASN A 57 4.90 -3.89 16.01
C ASN A 57 4.65 -3.55 14.52
N TRP A 58 4.43 -2.28 14.23
CA TRP A 58 4.10 -1.81 12.89
C TRP A 58 5.17 -2.14 11.85
N ILE A 59 6.45 -2.15 12.20
CA ILE A 59 7.53 -2.53 11.26
C ILE A 59 7.48 -4.02 10.94
N THR A 60 7.27 -4.88 11.93
CA THR A 60 7.06 -6.31 11.70
C THR A 60 5.85 -6.56 10.81
N LEU A 61 4.75 -5.82 11.02
CA LEU A 61 3.54 -5.91 10.19
C LEU A 61 3.82 -5.51 8.74
N ILE A 62 4.47 -4.36 8.52
CA ILE A 62 4.81 -3.84 7.19
C ILE A 62 5.77 -4.79 6.47
N ASN A 63 6.84 -5.24 7.14
CA ASN A 63 7.80 -6.19 6.57
C ASN A 63 7.11 -7.48 6.11
N ASN A 64 6.26 -8.08 6.97
CA ASN A 64 5.57 -9.32 6.61
C ASN A 64 4.58 -9.13 5.46
N ALA A 65 3.86 -8.01 5.41
CA ALA A 65 2.98 -7.70 4.29
C ALA A 65 3.76 -7.52 2.98
N PHE A 66 4.92 -6.88 3.04
CA PHE A 66 5.81 -6.68 1.90
C PHE A 66 6.38 -8.02 1.39
N PHE A 67 6.88 -8.87 2.28
CA PHE A 67 7.42 -10.19 1.93
C PHE A 67 6.32 -11.13 1.42
N GLU A 68 5.11 -11.05 1.97
CA GLU A 68 3.96 -11.77 1.43
C GLU A 68 3.67 -11.36 -0.02
N LEU A 69 3.72 -10.05 -0.33
CA LEU A 69 3.54 -9.57 -1.70
C LEU A 69 4.63 -10.09 -2.62
N LEU A 70 5.91 -10.02 -2.24
CA LEU A 70 7.01 -10.58 -3.05
C LEU A 70 6.80 -12.07 -3.32
N ARG A 71 6.40 -12.83 -2.30
CA ARG A 71 6.10 -14.25 -2.46
C ARG A 71 4.92 -14.47 -3.40
N ARG A 72 3.87 -13.65 -3.32
CA ARG A 72 2.70 -13.71 -4.21
C ARG A 72 3.08 -13.39 -5.66
N ILE A 73 3.90 -12.39 -5.89
CA ILE A 73 4.39 -12.05 -7.23
C ILE A 73 5.15 -13.24 -7.86
N ALA A 74 5.98 -13.93 -7.08
CA ALA A 74 6.71 -15.11 -7.56
C ALA A 74 5.79 -16.30 -7.86
N LEU A 75 4.77 -16.55 -7.01
CA LEU A 75 3.85 -17.68 -7.14
C LEU A 75 2.64 -17.42 -8.05
N CYS A 76 2.45 -16.17 -8.45
CA CYS A 76 1.33 -15.73 -9.25
C CYS A 76 -0.02 -16.14 -8.65
N ASP A 77 -0.99 -16.58 -9.46
CA ASP A 77 -2.38 -16.92 -9.08
C ASP A 77 -2.53 -18.31 -8.46
N MET A 78 -1.57 -18.74 -7.64
CA MET A 78 -1.73 -20.01 -6.93
C MET A 78 -2.81 -19.91 -5.85
N LYS A 79 -3.89 -20.71 -5.97
CA LYS A 79 -5.01 -20.71 -5.01
C LYS A 79 -4.58 -21.02 -3.58
N SER A 80 -5.10 -20.27 -2.61
CA SER A 80 -4.82 -20.45 -1.18
C SER A 80 -5.11 -21.89 -0.66
N PRO A 81 -6.20 -22.58 -1.06
CA PRO A 81 -6.39 -23.98 -0.68
C PRO A 81 -5.27 -24.91 -1.17
N VAL A 82 -4.77 -24.70 -2.41
CA VAL A 82 -3.67 -25.50 -2.96
C VAL A 82 -2.39 -25.26 -2.16
N GLN A 83 -2.08 -23.99 -1.84
CA GLN A 83 -0.92 -23.68 -1.00
C GLN A 83 -1.02 -24.31 0.40
N ARG A 84 -2.23 -24.33 1.00
CA ARG A 84 -2.48 -24.98 2.30
C ARG A 84 -2.19 -26.49 2.24
N ILE A 85 -2.69 -27.17 1.21
CA ILE A 85 -2.46 -28.61 1.00
C ILE A 85 -0.96 -28.89 0.82
N ILE A 86 -0.26 -28.13 -0.05
CA ILE A 86 1.18 -28.30 -0.26
C ILE A 86 1.94 -28.12 1.08
N ARG A 87 1.57 -27.12 1.87
CA ARG A 87 2.21 -26.86 3.17
C ARG A 87 1.96 -27.96 4.18
N SER A 88 0.74 -28.50 4.26
CA SER A 88 0.36 -29.49 5.28
C SER A 88 0.74 -30.93 4.91
N GLU A 89 0.58 -31.31 3.63
CA GLU A 89 0.72 -32.68 3.18
C GLU A 89 2.06 -32.95 2.49
N TYR A 90 2.71 -31.90 1.95
CA TYR A 90 3.97 -31.99 1.20
C TYR A 90 5.02 -30.96 1.72
N PRO A 91 5.42 -31.03 3.01
CA PRO A 91 6.27 -30.00 3.61
C PRO A 91 7.63 -29.85 2.94
N GLU A 92 8.23 -30.94 2.40
CA GLU A 92 9.48 -30.88 1.67
C GLU A 92 9.34 -30.11 0.35
N GLU A 93 8.25 -30.33 -0.41
CA GLU A 93 7.97 -29.58 -1.63
C GLU A 93 7.63 -28.12 -1.33
N TYR A 94 6.95 -27.85 -0.20
CA TYR A 94 6.73 -26.48 0.27
C TYR A 94 8.06 -25.76 0.57
N ARG A 95 9.00 -26.44 1.19
CA ARG A 95 10.33 -25.90 1.47
C ARG A 95 11.10 -25.62 0.18
N LYS A 96 11.11 -26.54 -0.79
CA LYS A 96 11.73 -26.35 -2.11
C LYS A 96 11.08 -25.17 -2.86
N LEU A 97 9.77 -25.03 -2.80
CA LEU A 97 9.04 -23.91 -3.38
C LEU A 97 9.48 -22.57 -2.76
N ASN A 98 9.65 -22.50 -1.44
CA ASN A 98 10.16 -21.31 -0.78
C ASN A 98 11.63 -21.01 -1.17
N HIS A 99 12.48 -22.01 -1.37
CA HIS A 99 13.84 -21.83 -1.91
C HIS A 99 13.78 -21.25 -3.32
N TRP A 100 12.91 -21.78 -4.18
CA TRP A 100 12.72 -21.26 -5.52
C TRP A 100 12.23 -19.79 -5.50
N VAL A 101 11.32 -19.44 -4.59
CA VAL A 101 10.89 -18.04 -4.39
C VAL A 101 12.08 -17.18 -3.97
N PHE A 102 12.86 -17.62 -2.98
CA PHE A 102 14.04 -16.90 -2.52
C PHE A 102 15.05 -16.64 -3.65
N ASP A 103 15.32 -17.65 -4.46
CA ASP A 103 16.26 -17.56 -5.60
C ASP A 103 15.82 -16.53 -6.65
N LYS A 104 14.50 -16.33 -6.85
CA LYS A 104 13.97 -15.28 -7.74
C LYS A 104 14.33 -13.87 -7.30
N TYR A 105 14.57 -13.66 -6.00
CA TYR A 105 14.86 -12.34 -5.44
C TYR A 105 16.30 -12.17 -4.97
N ARG A 106 17.13 -13.22 -5.02
CA ARG A 106 18.52 -13.20 -4.52
C ARG A 106 19.35 -12.06 -5.12
N ASP A 107 19.25 -11.85 -6.42
CA ASP A 107 20.01 -10.82 -7.14
C ASP A 107 19.26 -9.47 -7.19
N ILE A 108 17.95 -9.48 -6.94
CA ILE A 108 17.11 -8.27 -6.92
C ILE A 108 17.25 -7.54 -5.57
N ILE A 109 17.24 -8.30 -4.47
CA ILE A 109 17.41 -7.75 -3.11
C ILE A 109 18.90 -7.69 -2.80
N THR A 110 19.51 -6.54 -3.10
CA THR A 110 20.96 -6.34 -2.93
C THR A 110 21.37 -6.03 -1.48
N ASP A 111 20.43 -5.54 -0.66
CA ASP A 111 20.65 -5.32 0.77
C ASP A 111 20.64 -6.64 1.54
N SER A 112 21.75 -6.97 2.22
CA SER A 112 21.91 -8.27 2.90
C SER A 112 20.94 -8.41 4.07
N ALA A 113 20.78 -7.36 4.90
CA ALA A 113 19.91 -7.41 6.06
C ALA A 113 18.45 -7.62 5.65
N PHE A 114 17.98 -6.92 4.64
CA PHE A 114 16.62 -7.10 4.12
C PHE A 114 16.42 -8.47 3.46
N ARG A 115 17.44 -8.98 2.78
CA ARG A 115 17.42 -10.33 2.21
C ARG A 115 17.37 -11.41 3.30
N ASP A 116 18.11 -11.23 4.41
CA ASP A 116 18.08 -12.16 5.54
C ASP A 116 16.72 -12.13 6.27
N GLU A 117 16.08 -10.95 6.40
CA GLU A 117 14.71 -10.82 6.89
C GLU A 117 13.72 -11.55 5.96
N PHE A 118 13.88 -11.44 4.64
CA PHE A 118 13.05 -12.17 3.68
C PHE A 118 13.27 -13.70 3.77
N ALA A 119 14.51 -14.14 3.93
CA ALA A 119 14.83 -15.56 4.18
C ALA A 119 14.15 -16.04 5.48
N ALA A 120 14.23 -15.25 6.56
CA ALA A 120 13.58 -15.60 7.82
C ALA A 120 12.05 -15.72 7.64
N TYR A 121 11.40 -14.81 6.90
CA TYR A 121 9.98 -14.90 6.57
C TYR A 121 9.62 -16.19 5.83
N LEU A 122 10.46 -16.64 4.89
CA LEU A 122 10.18 -17.82 4.07
C LEU A 122 10.43 -19.16 4.80
N PHE A 123 11.44 -19.21 5.67
CA PHE A 123 11.95 -20.46 6.22
C PHE A 123 11.67 -20.66 7.70
N ASN A 124 11.46 -19.59 8.47
CA ASN A 124 11.17 -19.68 9.89
C ASN A 124 9.67 -19.59 10.13
N PRO A 125 9.05 -20.57 10.82
CA PRO A 125 7.64 -20.49 11.12
C PRO A 125 7.38 -19.31 12.06
N ALA A 126 6.45 -18.43 11.68
CA ALA A 126 5.97 -17.37 12.56
C ALA A 126 5.17 -17.97 13.72
N ASP A 127 5.27 -17.35 14.89
CA ASP A 127 4.41 -17.70 16.03
C ASP A 127 2.93 -17.43 15.66
N PRO A 128 2.06 -18.45 15.69
CA PRO A 128 0.64 -18.25 15.42
C PRO A 128 -0.05 -17.30 16.40
N ALA A 129 0.48 -17.17 17.63
CA ALA A 129 -0.07 -16.33 18.69
C ALA A 129 0.42 -14.88 18.64
N ASP A 130 1.46 -14.56 17.84
CA ASP A 130 1.94 -13.17 17.68
C ASP A 130 0.81 -12.25 17.26
N LEU A 131 0.45 -11.29 18.11
CA LEU A 131 -0.67 -10.38 17.90
C LEU A 131 -0.52 -9.56 16.60
N THR A 132 0.67 -9.07 16.31
CA THR A 132 0.95 -8.27 15.11
C THR A 132 0.65 -9.07 13.85
N LEU A 133 1.10 -10.33 13.81
CA LEU A 133 0.85 -11.22 12.68
C LEU A 133 -0.59 -11.72 12.65
N ARG A 134 -1.27 -11.82 13.80
CA ARG A 134 -2.72 -12.12 13.86
C ARG A 134 -3.52 -10.96 13.24
N VAL A 135 -3.17 -9.70 13.52
CA VAL A 135 -3.80 -8.52 12.88
C VAL A 135 -3.65 -8.59 11.36
N LEU A 136 -2.45 -8.85 10.86
CA LEU A 136 -2.20 -8.95 9.42
C LEU A 136 -2.99 -10.11 8.79
N ARG A 137 -3.08 -11.27 9.45
CA ARG A 137 -3.86 -12.42 8.98
C ARG A 137 -5.35 -12.12 8.98
N ALA A 138 -5.88 -11.49 10.04
CA ALA A 138 -7.28 -11.08 10.12
C ALA A 138 -7.65 -10.13 8.97
N ALA A 139 -6.83 -9.12 8.72
CA ALA A 139 -6.99 -8.19 7.60
C ALA A 139 -6.95 -8.91 6.24
N HIS A 140 -6.04 -9.85 6.07
CA HIS A 140 -5.96 -10.68 4.85
C HIS A 140 -7.24 -11.50 4.61
N LYS A 141 -7.82 -12.09 5.66
CA LYS A 141 -9.06 -12.88 5.57
C LYS A 141 -10.26 -11.98 5.31
N TYR A 142 -10.38 -10.89 6.04
CA TYR A 142 -11.50 -9.98 5.89
C TYR A 142 -11.51 -9.30 4.51
N SER A 143 -10.37 -8.89 3.98
CA SER A 143 -10.29 -8.33 2.63
C SER A 143 -10.68 -9.36 1.53
N ALA A 144 -10.50 -10.67 1.75
CA ALA A 144 -11.03 -11.67 0.83
C ALA A 144 -12.56 -11.78 0.88
N ILE A 145 -13.17 -11.58 2.06
CA ILE A 145 -14.63 -11.47 2.21
C ILE A 145 -15.15 -10.27 1.44
N ARG A 146 -14.47 -9.10 1.56
CA ARG A 146 -14.86 -7.88 0.84
C ARG A 146 -14.81 -8.07 -0.68
N GLU A 147 -13.73 -8.67 -1.20
CA GLU A 147 -13.63 -8.99 -2.64
C GLU A 147 -14.76 -9.92 -3.09
N LEU A 148 -15.07 -10.97 -2.30
CA LEU A 148 -16.16 -11.89 -2.63
C LEU A 148 -17.52 -11.18 -2.63
N ASP A 149 -17.78 -10.30 -1.67
CA ASP A 149 -19.02 -9.52 -1.61
C ASP A 149 -19.22 -8.66 -2.87
N MET A 150 -18.15 -8.07 -3.42
CA MET A 150 -18.21 -7.27 -4.65
C MET A 150 -18.60 -8.07 -5.90
N ILE A 151 -18.24 -9.36 -5.96
CA ILE A 151 -18.52 -10.21 -7.12
C ILE A 151 -19.68 -11.19 -6.90
N ARG A 152 -20.25 -11.22 -5.70
CA ARG A 152 -21.33 -12.15 -5.31
C ARG A 152 -22.53 -12.09 -6.24
N MET A 153 -22.96 -10.88 -6.61
CA MET A 153 -24.18 -10.66 -7.40
C MET A 153 -24.11 -11.22 -8.84
N VAL A 154 -22.91 -11.44 -9.37
CA VAL A 154 -22.69 -11.90 -10.75
C VAL A 154 -22.31 -13.38 -10.83
N ASN A 155 -22.30 -14.08 -9.70
CA ASN A 155 -21.93 -15.48 -9.63
C ASN A 155 -23.11 -16.35 -9.11
N GLU A 156 -23.22 -17.54 -9.68
CA GLU A 156 -24.19 -18.55 -9.23
C GLU A 156 -23.97 -18.90 -7.75
N PRO A 157 -24.99 -18.85 -6.89
CA PRO A 157 -24.85 -19.11 -5.46
C PRO A 157 -24.17 -20.44 -5.14
N PHE A 158 -24.46 -21.48 -5.92
CA PHE A 158 -23.83 -22.80 -5.76
C PHE A 158 -22.31 -22.77 -5.82
N ARG A 159 -21.72 -21.91 -6.68
CA ARG A 159 -20.27 -21.77 -6.80
C ARG A 159 -19.64 -21.14 -5.55
N LEU A 160 -20.41 -20.36 -4.81
CA LEU A 160 -19.94 -19.59 -3.67
C LEU A 160 -20.07 -20.33 -2.33
N ILE A 161 -20.96 -21.32 -2.19
CA ILE A 161 -21.27 -22.01 -0.92
C ILE A 161 -20.00 -22.50 -0.19
N LYS A 162 -19.09 -23.16 -0.91
CA LYS A 162 -17.86 -23.70 -0.32
C LYS A 162 -16.89 -22.59 0.07
N ILE A 163 -16.84 -21.53 -0.73
CA ILE A 163 -15.98 -20.37 -0.49
C ILE A 163 -16.46 -19.61 0.73
N ASP A 164 -17.77 -19.34 0.82
CA ASP A 164 -18.39 -18.67 1.97
C ASP A 164 -18.08 -19.40 3.28
N LYS A 165 -18.37 -20.70 3.34
CA LYS A 165 -18.07 -21.52 4.53
C LYS A 165 -16.60 -21.46 4.94
N CYS A 166 -15.69 -21.44 3.95
CA CYS A 166 -14.27 -21.35 4.23
C CYS A 166 -13.88 -19.97 4.79
N LEU A 167 -14.40 -18.89 4.20
CA LEU A 167 -14.10 -17.52 4.66
C LEU A 167 -14.76 -17.23 6.02
N GLU A 168 -15.97 -17.73 6.27
CA GLU A 168 -16.64 -17.63 7.57
C GLU A 168 -15.83 -18.35 8.66
N ALA A 169 -15.35 -19.56 8.40
CA ALA A 169 -14.49 -20.28 9.33
C ALA A 169 -13.14 -19.57 9.54
N ASP A 170 -12.54 -19.08 8.45
CA ASP A 170 -11.26 -18.37 8.51
C ASP A 170 -11.33 -17.08 9.35
N ILE A 171 -12.42 -16.28 9.25
CA ILE A 171 -12.55 -15.02 10.02
C ILE A 171 -12.99 -15.26 11.47
N ALA A 172 -13.67 -16.37 11.75
CA ALA A 172 -14.11 -16.72 13.11
C ALA A 172 -12.93 -16.86 14.08
N GLU A 173 -11.73 -17.25 13.60
CA GLU A 173 -10.50 -17.33 14.40
C GLU A 173 -10.04 -15.99 14.98
N PHE A 174 -10.56 -14.87 14.47
CA PHE A 174 -10.16 -13.51 14.83
C PHE A 174 -11.28 -12.70 15.49
N MET A 175 -12.39 -13.34 15.86
CA MET A 175 -13.53 -12.66 16.50
C MET A 175 -13.24 -12.20 17.94
N ASP A 176 -12.10 -12.55 18.51
CA ASP A 176 -11.59 -11.97 19.76
C ASP A 176 -11.04 -10.55 19.59
N MET A 177 -10.78 -10.11 18.34
CA MET A 177 -10.29 -8.77 18.03
C MET A 177 -11.45 -7.80 17.84
N LYS A 178 -11.44 -6.67 18.60
CA LYS A 178 -12.52 -5.68 18.55
C LYS A 178 -12.74 -5.10 17.14
N GLY A 179 -11.66 -4.77 16.43
CA GLY A 179 -11.74 -4.25 15.06
C GLY A 179 -12.43 -5.23 14.11
N VAL A 180 -12.13 -6.53 14.22
CA VAL A 180 -12.77 -7.60 13.41
C VAL A 180 -14.26 -7.71 13.72
N GLN A 181 -14.64 -7.71 15.02
CA GLN A 181 -16.05 -7.73 15.41
C GLN A 181 -16.85 -6.59 14.77
N LEU A 182 -16.31 -5.37 14.83
CA LEU A 182 -16.96 -4.18 14.28
C LEU A 182 -17.11 -4.24 12.75
N LEU A 183 -16.09 -4.74 12.07
CA LEU A 183 -16.11 -4.93 10.62
C LEU A 183 -17.16 -6.00 10.20
N VAL A 184 -17.13 -7.17 10.84
CA VAL A 184 -18.06 -8.27 10.53
C VAL A 184 -19.50 -7.88 10.84
N THR A 185 -19.75 -7.13 11.92
CA THR A 185 -21.09 -6.63 12.30
C THR A 185 -21.48 -5.32 11.61
N ARG A 186 -20.71 -4.87 10.61
CA ARG A 186 -20.98 -3.69 9.79
C ARG A 186 -21.20 -2.42 10.60
N GLN A 187 -20.33 -2.16 11.58
CA GLN A 187 -20.34 -0.92 12.36
C GLN A 187 -19.41 0.13 11.72
N GLN A 188 -19.14 1.23 12.42
CA GLN A 188 -18.43 2.41 11.88
C GLN A 188 -17.19 2.10 11.02
N PRO A 189 -16.21 1.25 11.40
CA PRO A 189 -15.05 0.98 10.56
C PRO A 189 -15.40 0.26 9.23
N TYR A 190 -16.52 -0.45 9.18
CA TYR A 190 -17.02 -1.06 7.94
C TYR A 190 -17.37 0.01 6.90
N TYR A 191 -18.06 1.09 7.30
CA TYR A 191 -18.42 2.17 6.38
C TYR A 191 -17.19 2.91 5.90
N PHE A 192 -16.22 3.15 6.78
CA PHE A 192 -14.96 3.79 6.41
C PHE A 192 -14.18 2.95 5.38
N ILE A 193 -14.06 1.64 5.58
CA ILE A 193 -13.42 0.75 4.59
C ILE A 193 -14.20 0.73 3.28
N THR A 194 -15.55 0.77 3.32
CA THR A 194 -16.37 0.82 2.10
C THR A 194 -16.11 2.09 1.28
N GLU A 195 -15.83 3.22 1.92
CA GLU A 195 -15.39 4.43 1.21
C GLU A 195 -13.99 4.26 0.60
N ILE A 196 -13.02 3.71 1.35
CA ILE A 196 -11.68 3.42 0.83
C ILE A 196 -11.73 2.50 -0.40
N GLU A 197 -12.62 1.51 -0.41
CA GLU A 197 -12.79 0.58 -1.53
C GLU A 197 -13.16 1.27 -2.85
N LYS A 198 -13.76 2.48 -2.81
CA LYS A 198 -14.06 3.26 -4.02
C LYS A 198 -12.79 3.59 -4.83
N LEU A 199 -11.64 3.71 -4.16
CA LEU A 199 -10.34 3.92 -4.81
C LEU A 199 -9.96 2.75 -5.74
N ARG A 200 -10.49 1.54 -5.54
CA ARG A 200 -10.32 0.38 -6.41
C ARG A 200 -10.97 0.57 -7.78
N PHE A 201 -12.06 1.33 -7.85
CA PHE A 201 -12.83 1.57 -9.07
C PHE A 201 -12.34 2.80 -9.84
N GLN A 202 -11.43 3.57 -9.28
CA GLN A 202 -10.84 4.74 -9.90
C GLN A 202 -9.55 4.37 -10.61
N THR A 203 -9.54 4.52 -11.94
CA THR A 203 -8.37 4.22 -12.78
C THR A 203 -7.53 5.48 -12.92
N ARG A 204 -6.24 5.37 -12.62
CA ARG A 204 -5.26 6.44 -12.83
C ARG A 204 -5.02 6.68 -14.32
N TRP A 205 -4.62 7.88 -14.71
CA TRP A 205 -4.41 8.27 -16.12
C TRP A 205 -5.66 8.08 -17.00
N ASN A 206 -6.80 8.43 -16.49
CA ASN A 206 -8.11 8.12 -17.09
C ASN A 206 -8.29 8.63 -18.54
N GLN A 207 -7.42 9.53 -19.00
CA GLN A 207 -7.44 10.09 -20.36
C GLN A 207 -6.62 9.28 -21.38
N THR A 208 -5.82 8.30 -20.93
CA THR A 208 -4.82 7.66 -21.77
C THR A 208 -4.87 6.14 -21.58
N PRO A 209 -5.02 5.36 -22.67
CA PRO A 209 -4.89 3.90 -22.58
C PRO A 209 -3.56 3.49 -21.97
N ARG A 210 -3.59 2.57 -21.03
CA ARG A 210 -2.41 2.06 -20.31
C ARG A 210 -2.46 0.57 -20.07
N VAL A 211 -1.28 -0.07 -19.97
CA VAL A 211 -1.12 -1.46 -19.61
C VAL A 211 0.03 -1.60 -18.61
N PRO A 212 -0.21 -2.27 -17.46
CA PRO A 212 -1.53 -2.60 -16.91
C PRO A 212 -2.31 -1.35 -16.50
N ALA A 213 -3.64 -1.44 -16.44
CA ALA A 213 -4.44 -0.45 -15.77
C ALA A 213 -4.07 -0.46 -14.27
N THR A 214 -3.90 0.72 -13.66
CA THR A 214 -3.64 0.86 -12.23
C THR A 214 -4.77 1.65 -11.58
N THR A 215 -5.19 1.21 -10.40
CA THR A 215 -6.20 1.85 -9.59
C THR A 215 -5.55 2.84 -8.61
N VAL A 216 -6.30 3.78 -8.09
CA VAL A 216 -5.83 4.66 -7.00
C VAL A 216 -5.54 3.84 -5.74
N LEU A 217 -6.36 2.81 -5.44
CA LEU A 217 -6.12 1.93 -4.28
C LEU A 217 -4.76 1.22 -4.37
N GLY A 218 -4.48 0.57 -5.49
CA GLY A 218 -3.21 -0.13 -5.69
C GLY A 218 -2.01 0.82 -5.72
N HIS A 219 -2.18 1.99 -6.32
CA HIS A 219 -1.18 3.04 -6.32
C HIS A 219 -0.80 3.48 -4.89
N SER A 220 -1.77 3.69 -4.01
CA SER A 220 -1.52 4.06 -2.62
C SER A 220 -0.57 3.08 -1.93
N TYR A 221 -0.76 1.77 -2.10
CA TYR A 221 0.18 0.79 -1.55
C TYR A 221 1.53 0.79 -2.30
N PHE A 222 1.52 0.94 -3.61
CA PHE A 222 2.76 0.98 -4.39
C PHE A 222 3.64 2.15 -3.94
N VAL A 223 3.07 3.36 -3.78
CA VAL A 223 3.78 4.52 -3.22
C VAL A 223 4.29 4.24 -1.80
N ALA A 224 3.46 3.65 -0.94
CA ALA A 224 3.88 3.29 0.43
C ALA A 224 5.05 2.29 0.43
N ALA A 225 5.05 1.29 -0.46
CA ALA A 225 6.14 0.34 -0.62
C ALA A 225 7.44 1.01 -1.11
N LEU A 226 7.33 1.94 -2.07
CA LEU A 226 8.48 2.72 -2.55
C LEU A 226 9.08 3.59 -1.44
N VAL A 227 8.25 4.32 -0.71
CA VAL A 227 8.68 5.14 0.45
C VAL A 227 9.36 4.28 1.49
N PHE A 228 8.82 3.11 1.80
CA PHE A 228 9.41 2.18 2.76
C PHE A 228 10.82 1.73 2.34
N LEU A 229 11.02 1.37 1.08
CA LEU A 229 12.34 1.00 0.55
C LEU A 229 13.32 2.17 0.57
N MET A 230 12.88 3.38 0.21
CA MET A 230 13.70 4.59 0.25
C MET A 230 14.10 4.93 1.69
N ALA A 231 13.15 4.94 2.62
CA ALA A 231 13.36 5.24 4.03
C ALA A 231 14.29 4.20 4.72
N ARG A 232 14.14 2.91 4.38
CA ARG A 232 15.08 1.86 4.84
C ARG A 232 16.49 2.08 4.27
N SER A 233 16.61 2.46 3.01
CA SER A 233 17.92 2.76 2.41
C SER A 233 18.63 3.93 3.09
N LEU A 234 17.89 4.83 3.73
CA LEU A 234 18.39 5.93 4.56
C LEU A 234 18.62 5.51 6.03
N SER A 235 18.35 4.27 6.40
CA SER A 235 18.43 3.77 7.78
C SER A 235 17.62 4.60 8.77
N LEU A 236 16.44 5.09 8.35
CA LEU A 236 15.56 5.84 9.25
C LEU A 236 15.05 4.96 10.40
N PRO A 237 14.78 5.54 11.58
CA PRO A 237 14.32 4.78 12.74
C PRO A 237 12.93 4.17 12.52
N ALA A 238 12.63 3.07 13.22
CA ALA A 238 11.43 2.26 13.03
C ALA A 238 10.11 3.05 13.04
N TYR A 239 9.95 3.98 14.00
CA TYR A 239 8.75 4.82 14.08
C TYR A 239 8.56 5.69 12.82
N ARG A 240 9.65 6.20 12.26
CA ARG A 240 9.62 7.05 11.06
C ARG A 240 9.35 6.22 9.79
N LEU A 241 9.87 4.98 9.73
CA LEU A 241 9.52 4.02 8.67
C LEU A 241 8.02 3.76 8.65
N SER A 242 7.41 3.48 9.82
CA SER A 242 5.97 3.23 9.90
C SER A 242 5.13 4.46 9.61
N ASN A 243 5.50 5.63 10.14
CA ASN A 243 4.80 6.89 9.85
C ASN A 243 4.82 7.23 8.37
N ASN A 244 5.99 7.12 7.73
CA ASN A 244 6.15 7.37 6.30
C ASN A 244 5.33 6.39 5.46
N PHE A 245 5.34 5.10 5.83
CA PHE A 245 4.56 4.07 5.13
C PHE A 245 3.06 4.35 5.18
N PHE A 246 2.52 4.61 6.38
CA PHE A 246 1.09 4.87 6.51
C PHE A 246 0.70 6.23 5.93
N ALA A 247 1.50 7.27 6.09
CA ALA A 247 1.24 8.54 5.42
C ALA A 247 1.20 8.39 3.89
N ALA A 248 2.10 7.59 3.32
CA ALA A 248 2.09 7.27 1.90
C ALA A 248 0.91 6.36 1.50
N LEU A 249 0.47 5.43 2.37
CA LEU A 249 -0.70 4.61 2.11
C LEU A 249 -2.00 5.44 2.08
N PHE A 250 -2.11 6.44 2.93
CA PHE A 250 -3.31 7.28 3.07
C PHE A 250 -3.30 8.55 2.21
N HIS A 251 -2.22 8.87 1.48
CA HIS A 251 -2.05 10.18 0.82
C HIS A 251 -3.17 10.54 -0.16
N ASP A 252 -3.68 9.57 -0.91
CA ASP A 252 -4.78 9.75 -1.87
C ASP A 252 -6.17 9.39 -1.28
N LEU A 253 -6.29 9.22 0.05
CA LEU A 253 -7.57 8.91 0.68
C LEU A 253 -8.68 9.94 0.35
N PRO A 254 -8.43 11.25 0.26
CA PRO A 254 -9.44 12.23 -0.13
C PRO A 254 -10.10 11.90 -1.47
N GLU A 255 -9.41 11.27 -2.40
CA GLU A 255 -9.94 10.90 -3.71
C GLU A 255 -11.09 9.87 -3.64
N ALA A 256 -11.24 9.17 -2.51
CA ALA A 256 -12.38 8.28 -2.29
C ALA A 256 -13.74 9.02 -2.40
N VAL A 257 -13.76 10.31 -2.06
CA VAL A 257 -14.97 11.16 -2.06
C VAL A 257 -14.93 12.26 -3.13
N THR A 258 -13.74 12.72 -3.54
CA THR A 258 -13.59 13.80 -4.55
C THR A 258 -13.31 13.28 -5.96
N ARG A 259 -12.86 12.04 -6.09
CA ARG A 259 -12.23 11.44 -7.28
C ARG A 259 -10.89 12.10 -7.64
N ASP A 260 -10.09 11.37 -8.42
CA ASP A 260 -8.82 11.87 -8.95
C ASP A 260 -9.05 13.03 -9.94
N ILE A 261 -8.67 14.24 -9.54
CA ILE A 261 -8.61 15.40 -10.41
C ILE A 261 -7.17 15.49 -10.94
N ILE A 262 -6.99 15.18 -12.21
CA ILE A 262 -5.66 15.11 -12.84
C ILE A 262 -4.88 16.43 -12.73
N SER A 263 -3.57 16.33 -12.54
CA SER A 263 -2.67 17.49 -12.35
C SER A 263 -2.82 18.59 -13.41
N PRO A 264 -2.97 18.31 -14.72
CA PRO A 264 -3.18 19.36 -15.71
C PRO A 264 -4.46 20.19 -15.47
N VAL A 265 -5.53 19.57 -14.95
CA VAL A 265 -6.77 20.29 -14.61
C VAL A 265 -6.57 21.10 -13.33
N LYS A 266 -5.96 20.53 -12.30
CA LYS A 266 -5.64 21.26 -11.05
C LYS A 266 -4.81 22.53 -11.33
N GLN A 267 -3.93 22.51 -12.34
CA GLN A 267 -3.04 23.61 -12.70
C GLN A 267 -3.56 24.51 -13.85
N ALA A 268 -4.81 24.35 -14.28
CA ALA A 268 -5.36 25.11 -15.42
C ALA A 268 -5.47 26.61 -15.16
N THR A 269 -5.57 27.05 -13.89
CA THR A 269 -5.52 28.45 -13.46
C THR A 269 -4.71 28.60 -12.18
N ASP A 270 -4.18 29.82 -11.94
CA ASP A 270 -3.28 30.09 -10.81
C ASP A 270 -3.89 29.81 -9.43
N HIS A 271 -5.21 30.00 -9.26
CA HIS A 271 -5.90 29.83 -7.98
C HIS A 271 -6.65 28.48 -7.85
N LEU A 272 -6.76 27.71 -8.93
CA LEU A 272 -7.54 26.47 -8.92
C LEU A 272 -6.96 25.42 -7.95
N PRO A 273 -5.64 25.25 -7.78
CA PRO A 273 -5.08 24.32 -6.80
C PRO A 273 -5.56 24.59 -5.36
N GLU A 274 -5.58 25.85 -4.95
CA GLU A 274 -6.03 26.27 -3.61
C GLU A 274 -7.53 26.03 -3.41
N VAL A 275 -8.34 26.36 -4.43
CA VAL A 275 -9.80 26.15 -4.42
C VAL A 275 -10.11 24.66 -4.35
N VAL A 276 -9.45 23.83 -5.17
CA VAL A 276 -9.63 22.37 -5.15
C VAL A 276 -9.27 21.81 -3.78
N LYS A 277 -8.15 22.23 -3.20
CA LYS A 277 -7.74 21.76 -1.88
C LYS A 277 -8.74 22.14 -0.78
N HIS A 278 -9.26 23.36 -0.82
CA HIS A 278 -10.29 23.79 0.14
C HIS A 278 -11.57 22.95 0.02
N ILE A 279 -12.03 22.68 -1.19
CA ILE A 279 -13.20 21.83 -1.46
C ILE A 279 -12.94 20.39 -1.00
N GLU A 280 -11.75 19.84 -1.27
CA GLU A 280 -11.35 18.51 -0.79
C GLU A 280 -11.42 18.43 0.74
N ASP A 281 -10.89 19.42 1.45
CA ASP A 281 -10.91 19.46 2.92
C ASP A 281 -12.35 19.54 3.47
N GLU A 282 -13.23 20.31 2.84
CA GLU A 282 -14.66 20.38 3.20
C GLU A 282 -15.38 19.04 2.99
N ILE A 283 -15.17 18.39 1.85
CA ILE A 283 -15.80 17.10 1.53
C ILE A 283 -15.28 16.00 2.48
N VAL A 284 -13.97 15.97 2.74
CA VAL A 284 -13.37 15.04 3.72
C VAL A 284 -14.00 15.23 5.11
N ALA A 285 -14.19 16.48 5.54
CA ALA A 285 -14.82 16.78 6.81
C ALA A 285 -16.29 16.35 6.88
N GLN A 286 -17.01 16.41 5.78
CA GLN A 286 -18.44 16.06 5.70
C GLN A 286 -18.68 14.56 5.51
N GLU A 287 -17.88 13.90 4.67
CA GLU A 287 -18.16 12.53 4.22
C GLU A 287 -17.25 11.46 4.86
N LEU A 288 -15.95 11.74 5.07
CA LEU A 288 -15.02 10.75 5.63
C LEU A 288 -14.88 10.85 7.16
N LEU A 289 -14.77 12.07 7.69
CA LEU A 289 -14.54 12.29 9.12
C LEU A 289 -15.59 11.64 10.03
N PRO A 290 -16.91 11.67 9.72
CA PRO A 290 -17.94 11.01 10.53
C PRO A 290 -17.81 9.47 10.54
N LEU A 291 -17.13 8.88 9.56
CA LEU A 291 -16.94 7.44 9.45
C LEU A 291 -15.71 6.94 10.23
N MET A 292 -14.85 7.84 10.69
CA MET A 292 -13.61 7.49 11.40
C MET A 292 -13.86 7.36 12.91
N ASP A 293 -13.49 6.22 13.50
CA ASP A 293 -13.47 6.07 14.97
C ASP A 293 -12.35 6.93 15.58
N ALA A 294 -12.60 7.42 16.79
CA ALA A 294 -11.64 8.26 17.52
C ALA A 294 -10.27 7.61 17.72
N CYS A 295 -10.17 6.26 17.70
CA CYS A 295 -8.90 5.57 17.94
C CYS A 295 -7.89 5.70 16.80
N TYR A 296 -8.31 6.07 15.57
CA TYR A 296 -7.41 6.26 14.43
C TYR A 296 -7.63 7.58 13.68
N ARG A 297 -8.70 8.33 14.01
CA ARG A 297 -9.07 9.56 13.30
C ARG A 297 -7.96 10.59 13.24
N GLU A 298 -7.32 10.88 14.37
CA GLU A 298 -6.25 11.88 14.43
C GLU A 298 -5.03 11.47 13.61
N ASP A 299 -4.68 10.18 13.59
CA ASP A 299 -3.57 9.69 12.81
C ASP A 299 -3.88 9.77 11.32
N VAL A 300 -5.09 9.36 10.89
CA VAL A 300 -5.50 9.46 9.49
C VAL A 300 -5.52 10.91 9.01
N LEU A 301 -6.09 11.83 9.79
CA LEU A 301 -6.08 13.26 9.46
C LEU A 301 -4.65 13.79 9.32
N TYR A 302 -3.74 13.39 10.21
CA TYR A 302 -2.34 13.77 10.12
C TYR A 302 -1.65 13.22 8.87
N PHE A 303 -2.01 12.01 8.43
CA PHE A 303 -1.45 11.40 7.22
C PHE A 303 -1.87 12.11 5.93
N ILE A 304 -3.11 12.59 5.85
CA ILE A 304 -3.64 13.24 4.64
C ILE A 304 -3.41 14.74 4.58
N GLN A 305 -3.05 15.38 5.72
CA GLN A 305 -2.74 16.81 5.75
C GLN A 305 -1.37 17.08 5.15
N GLN A 306 -1.28 18.02 4.19
CA GLN A 306 -0.01 18.45 3.58
C GLN A 306 0.86 17.24 3.19
N GLU A 307 0.27 16.29 2.49
CA GLU A 307 0.76 14.93 2.22
C GLU A 307 2.19 14.89 1.66
N PHE A 308 2.59 15.93 0.91
CA PHE A 308 3.89 16.03 0.26
C PHE A 308 4.89 16.95 0.97
N GLU A 309 4.54 17.49 2.15
CA GLU A 309 5.45 18.29 2.96
C GLU A 309 6.05 17.48 4.11
N ASN A 310 7.36 17.73 4.37
CA ASN A 310 7.98 17.22 5.61
C ASN A 310 7.28 17.86 6.79
N ARG A 311 6.82 17.07 7.74
CA ARG A 311 6.00 17.57 8.85
C ARG A 311 6.21 16.82 10.14
N ILE A 312 5.84 17.49 11.21
CA ILE A 312 5.84 16.97 12.58
C ILE A 312 4.52 17.27 13.25
N ARG A 313 4.22 16.54 14.31
CA ARG A 313 3.14 16.86 15.26
C ARG A 313 3.79 17.34 16.56
N ALA A 314 3.54 18.60 16.94
CA ALA A 314 4.03 19.18 18.19
C ALA A 314 2.92 20.03 18.82
N ASP A 315 2.74 19.94 20.14
CA ASP A 315 1.74 20.70 20.90
C ASP A 315 0.32 20.60 20.33
N GLY A 316 -0.06 19.40 19.83
CA GLY A 316 -1.36 19.16 19.20
C GLY A 316 -1.55 19.80 17.83
N THR A 317 -0.50 20.39 17.23
CA THR A 317 -0.55 21.03 15.91
C THR A 317 0.40 20.34 14.92
N THR A 318 -0.01 20.35 13.64
CA THR A 318 0.87 19.93 12.52
C THR A 318 1.70 21.12 12.06
N ARG A 319 3.01 20.92 11.91
CA ARG A 319 3.95 21.94 11.41
C ARG A 319 4.78 21.38 10.27
N CYS A 320 4.88 22.12 9.18
CA CYS A 320 5.86 21.85 8.14
C CYS A 320 7.27 22.22 8.62
N VAL A 321 8.24 21.38 8.26
CA VAL A 321 9.64 21.53 8.65
C VAL A 321 10.57 21.22 7.47
N THR A 322 11.79 21.72 7.51
CA THR A 322 12.82 21.34 6.55
C THR A 322 13.32 19.92 6.80
N SER A 323 14.02 19.33 5.82
CA SER A 323 14.67 18.03 5.99
C SER A 323 15.74 18.06 7.10
N GLU A 324 16.44 19.17 7.24
CA GLU A 324 17.46 19.36 8.28
C GLU A 324 16.84 19.39 9.68
N GLU A 325 15.78 20.17 9.89
CA GLU A 325 15.04 20.22 11.15
C GLU A 325 14.45 18.86 11.51
N LEU A 326 13.86 18.15 10.53
CA LEU A 326 13.28 16.83 10.72
C LEU A 326 14.29 15.77 11.17
N ASN A 327 15.54 15.86 10.66
CA ASN A 327 16.59 14.91 10.99
C ASN A 327 17.37 15.25 12.28
N ASN A 328 17.46 16.53 12.64
CA ASN A 328 18.28 16.98 13.76
C ASN A 328 17.44 17.40 14.97
N GLN A 329 16.52 18.35 14.77
CA GLN A 329 15.75 18.95 15.87
C GLN A 329 14.56 18.10 16.28
N TYR A 330 13.89 17.47 15.29
CA TYR A 330 12.66 16.70 15.50
C TYR A 330 12.82 15.19 15.24
N ALA A 331 14.04 14.69 15.46
CA ALA A 331 14.36 13.29 15.21
C ALA A 331 13.79 12.30 16.24
N ALA A 332 13.16 12.76 17.32
CA ALA A 332 12.63 11.91 18.37
C ALA A 332 11.18 11.44 18.08
N PRO A 333 10.77 10.23 18.55
CA PRO A 333 9.46 9.63 18.23
C PRO A 333 8.25 10.47 18.60
N GLN A 334 8.34 11.28 19.66
CA GLN A 334 7.23 12.14 20.13
C GLN A 334 6.78 13.19 19.12
N PHE A 335 7.60 13.51 18.13
CA PHE A 335 7.26 14.48 17.09
C PHE A 335 6.54 13.85 15.89
N TYR A 336 6.37 12.53 15.85
CA TYR A 336 5.67 11.81 14.77
C TYR A 336 6.13 12.21 13.35
N GLY A 337 7.44 12.45 13.16
CA GLY A 337 7.99 12.97 11.91
C GLY A 337 7.61 12.17 10.67
N ILE A 338 7.26 12.88 9.59
CA ILE A 338 6.93 12.34 8.26
C ILE A 338 7.75 13.04 7.19
N ASP A 339 8.34 12.24 6.30
CA ASP A 339 9.12 12.71 5.14
C ASP A 339 8.22 12.91 3.91
N GLY A 340 7.37 13.94 3.91
CA GLY A 340 6.42 14.18 2.81
C GLY A 340 7.11 14.38 1.44
N LYS A 341 8.32 14.91 1.40
CA LYS A 341 9.11 15.02 0.16
C LYS A 341 9.52 13.65 -0.40
N LEU A 342 9.76 12.62 0.45
CA LEU A 342 9.95 11.25 -0.04
C LEU A 342 8.65 10.66 -0.59
N ILE A 343 7.50 10.96 0.02
CA ILE A 343 6.19 10.52 -0.46
C ILE A 343 5.94 11.10 -1.85
N ARG A 344 6.17 12.41 -2.05
CA ARG A 344 6.05 13.05 -3.37
C ARG A 344 6.97 12.43 -4.41
N ALA A 345 8.22 12.16 -4.05
CA ALA A 345 9.17 11.51 -4.94
C ALA A 345 8.72 10.10 -5.33
N ALA A 346 8.19 9.32 -4.38
CA ALA A 346 7.67 7.98 -4.62
C ALA A 346 6.42 7.99 -5.50
N ASP A 347 5.49 8.94 -5.31
CA ASP A 347 4.33 9.13 -6.18
C ASP A 347 4.77 9.43 -7.62
N GLN A 348 5.72 10.34 -7.81
CA GLN A 348 6.25 10.64 -9.15
C GLN A 348 7.01 9.46 -9.77
N ILE A 349 7.74 8.65 -8.98
CA ILE A 349 8.35 7.42 -9.47
C ILE A 349 7.26 6.42 -9.88
N ALA A 350 6.19 6.29 -9.12
CA ALA A 350 5.07 5.42 -9.48
C ALA A 350 4.46 5.85 -10.83
N ALA A 351 4.19 7.14 -11.01
CA ALA A 351 3.71 7.68 -12.28
C ALA A 351 4.71 7.44 -13.44
N PHE A 352 6.01 7.57 -13.18
CA PHE A 352 7.05 7.24 -14.16
C PHE A 352 7.03 5.76 -14.56
N VAL A 353 6.94 4.85 -13.57
CA VAL A 353 6.90 3.38 -13.81
C VAL A 353 5.66 3.00 -14.60
N GLU A 354 4.51 3.60 -14.29
CA GLU A 354 3.25 3.43 -15.00
C GLU A 354 3.39 3.81 -16.48
N ALA A 355 3.96 4.98 -16.76
CA ALA A 355 4.18 5.47 -18.13
C ALA A 355 5.24 4.63 -18.87
N ASP A 356 6.41 4.38 -18.25
CA ASP A 356 7.51 3.62 -18.86
C ASP A 356 7.10 2.17 -19.17
N SER A 357 6.34 1.52 -18.27
CA SER A 357 5.82 0.17 -18.49
C SER A 357 4.88 0.12 -19.69
N SER A 358 3.93 1.05 -19.79
CA SER A 358 2.99 1.12 -20.91
C SER A 358 3.71 1.35 -22.23
N ILE A 359 4.70 2.25 -22.28
CA ILE A 359 5.52 2.54 -23.47
C ILE A 359 6.30 1.28 -23.88
N ARG A 360 6.89 0.52 -22.95
CA ARG A 360 7.59 -0.73 -23.22
C ARG A 360 6.68 -1.82 -23.78
N PHE A 361 5.40 -1.84 -23.36
CA PHE A 361 4.39 -2.74 -23.93
C PHE A 361 3.83 -2.26 -25.28
N GLY A 362 4.35 -1.15 -25.82
CA GLY A 362 3.96 -0.62 -27.13
C GLY A 362 2.78 0.35 -27.12
N ILE A 363 2.26 0.70 -25.94
CA ILE A 363 1.21 1.73 -25.78
C ILE A 363 1.89 3.10 -25.71
N ARG A 364 1.73 3.91 -26.77
CA ARG A 364 2.31 5.25 -26.85
C ARG A 364 1.22 6.30 -26.99
N SER A 365 1.36 7.35 -26.19
CA SER A 365 0.56 8.57 -26.30
C SER A 365 1.42 9.76 -25.90
N GLU A 366 1.06 10.94 -26.38
CA GLU A 366 1.73 12.19 -26.05
C GLU A 366 1.81 12.39 -24.52
N GLN A 367 0.72 12.09 -23.81
CA GLN A 367 0.62 12.25 -22.36
C GLN A 367 1.61 11.32 -21.60
N LEU A 368 1.72 10.04 -22.02
CA LEU A 368 2.66 9.10 -21.40
C LEU A 368 4.12 9.51 -21.66
N GLU A 369 4.44 9.88 -22.90
CA GLU A 369 5.80 10.29 -23.27
C GLU A 369 6.18 11.61 -22.58
N ALA A 370 5.29 12.60 -22.55
CA ALA A 370 5.50 13.87 -21.86
C ALA A 370 5.63 13.67 -20.33
N GLY A 371 4.73 12.91 -19.73
CA GLY A 371 4.79 12.63 -18.29
C GLY A 371 6.09 11.94 -17.88
N ARG A 372 6.50 10.90 -18.64
CA ARG A 372 7.78 10.23 -18.43
C ARG A 372 8.98 11.17 -18.59
N ALA A 373 9.00 12.00 -19.64
CA ALA A 373 10.08 12.93 -19.92
C ALA A 373 10.19 14.01 -18.84
N ASN A 374 9.07 14.58 -18.39
CA ASN A 374 9.02 15.60 -17.35
C ASN A 374 9.60 15.10 -16.02
N ILE A 375 9.27 13.87 -15.61
CA ILE A 375 9.79 13.27 -14.38
C ILE A 375 11.33 13.03 -14.51
N LEU A 376 11.78 12.51 -15.65
CA LEU A 376 13.21 12.34 -15.92
C LEU A 376 13.99 13.67 -15.89
N GLN A 377 13.39 14.74 -16.38
CA GLN A 377 13.99 16.07 -16.36
C GLN A 377 14.01 16.63 -14.94
N HIS A 378 12.93 16.46 -14.18
CA HIS A 378 12.79 16.96 -12.80
C HIS A 378 13.83 16.32 -11.87
N TYR A 379 14.02 15.00 -11.96
CA TYR A 379 15.02 14.27 -11.17
C TYR A 379 16.31 14.03 -11.94
N GLY A 380 16.84 15.11 -12.49
CA GLY A 380 18.09 15.12 -13.24
C GLY A 380 19.31 14.64 -12.43
N LYS A 381 20.49 14.67 -13.05
CA LYS A 381 21.74 14.22 -12.42
C LYS A 381 22.00 14.99 -11.12
N GLY A 382 22.27 14.26 -10.05
CA GLY A 382 22.53 14.81 -8.72
C GLY A 382 21.27 15.13 -7.89
N ALA A 383 20.06 14.71 -8.33
CA ALA A 383 18.86 14.92 -7.56
C ALA A 383 18.88 14.11 -6.26
N VAL A 384 18.74 14.83 -5.14
CA VAL A 384 18.68 14.27 -3.78
C VAL A 384 17.40 14.78 -3.11
N VAL A 385 16.61 13.88 -2.52
CA VAL A 385 15.37 14.21 -1.80
C VAL A 385 15.48 13.70 -0.37
N ASN A 386 15.43 14.57 0.63
CA ASN A 386 15.60 14.22 2.05
C ASN A 386 16.83 13.33 2.32
N GLY A 387 17.94 13.57 1.61
CA GLY A 387 19.17 12.77 1.70
C GLY A 387 19.16 11.49 0.83
N PHE A 388 18.03 11.15 0.18
CA PHE A 388 17.95 10.00 -0.71
C PHE A 388 18.46 10.37 -2.12
N PRO A 389 19.49 9.67 -2.67
CA PRO A 389 20.06 9.93 -3.99
C PRO A 389 19.15 9.38 -5.09
N LEU A 390 18.15 10.14 -5.49
CA LEU A 390 17.10 9.72 -6.42
C LEU A 390 17.60 9.59 -7.86
N ASP A 391 18.63 10.36 -8.23
CA ASP A 391 19.26 10.32 -9.55
C ASP A 391 19.75 8.92 -9.93
N ARG A 392 20.17 8.09 -8.96
CA ARG A 392 20.63 6.71 -9.19
C ARG A 392 19.54 5.80 -9.78
N PHE A 393 18.29 6.01 -9.39
CA PHE A 393 17.18 5.26 -9.97
C PHE A 393 17.03 5.56 -11.46
N PHE A 394 17.26 6.80 -11.87
CA PHE A 394 17.09 7.25 -13.23
C PHE A 394 18.32 7.09 -14.13
N GLU A 395 19.50 6.72 -13.60
CA GLU A 395 20.72 6.53 -14.39
C GLU A 395 20.55 5.57 -15.57
N SER A 396 19.81 4.49 -15.38
CA SER A 396 19.59 3.47 -16.42
C SER A 396 18.61 3.89 -17.53
N TYR A 397 18.03 5.10 -17.42
CA TYR A 397 17.08 5.64 -18.41
C TYR A 397 17.66 6.80 -19.22
N ARG A 398 18.88 7.17 -18.94
CA ARG A 398 19.67 8.17 -19.66
C ARG A 398 20.65 7.49 -20.58
#